data_bb7967ecf485fafa6b5035e10f74ae65
#
_entry.id   bb7967ecf485fafa6b5035e10f74ae65
#
_cell.length_a   1.000
_cell.length_b   1.000
_cell.length_c   1.000
_cell.angle_alpha   90.00
_cell.angle_beta   90.00
_cell.angle_gamma   90.00
#
_symmetry.space_group_name_H-M   'P 1'
#
loop_
_entity.id
_entity.type
_entity.pdbx_description
1 polymer ?
#
loop_
_entity_poly.entity_id
_entity_poly.type
_entity_poly.pdbx_seq_one_letter_code
_entity_poly.pdbx_strand_id
1 'polypeptide(L)'
;MTEVIDSSTQHSSRSTQHSTQPPELEVVNMTKRFGTFTALENVSMTLKPGTFHALLGENGAGKSTLVKCIMGFYTPTSGQVLIDKQVRTIDSPRDAHKYGIGMVYQHFTSVPAMTVAENLVLSRFDSPNLINWKEEYKQLNAFMQTAPFQVPLDIPIAQLAAGQKQKLEILKQIYLKVRILILDEPTSVLTPQEADEVLGLLQSEVQAGRLSVLIISHKFREVMAFCDEITVLRKGKFAGHGLVKELTVSEMSEMMMGEKREPKQVEKAALPTTTPVLEVKGIHANKDNGLEAVSGVNLTVHNGEIVGIAGISGNGQRELVEVLAGQRPATAGKMLVNGEVYTATRSQMYKHGVFALPEEPLRNACVAHMSVAENMALRTFDRPPQAKAGILLVFKAIRQMAQGLIHQFSVKTPSAETPIGNLSGGNVQRAVLARELHSDRIKLLIAANPCFGLDFAAVEFIHGQIVEARNRGVAVLLVSEDLDELLKLADRILVISDGKFTYESAIADADFVTIGRSMAGH
;
A
#
# COMPACT_ATOMS: atom_id res chain seq x y z
N MET A 1 -17.32 64.21 -50.80
CA MET A 1 -17.03 62.85 -51.24
C MET A 1 -16.04 62.29 -50.21
N THR A 2 -16.54 61.56 -49.26
CA THR A 2 -15.72 60.98 -48.16
C THR A 2 -16.12 59.50 -48.09
N GLU A 3 -15.24 58.62 -48.53
CA GLU A 3 -15.45 57.21 -48.50
C GLU A 3 -15.27 56.70 -47.03
N VAL A 4 -16.29 56.00 -46.56
CA VAL A 4 -16.29 55.30 -45.31
C VAL A 4 -15.78 53.87 -45.57
N ILE A 5 -14.63 53.53 -45.04
CA ILE A 5 -14.10 52.17 -45.10
C ILE A 5 -14.70 51.39 -43.95
N ASP A 6 -15.55 50.43 -44.27
CA ASP A 6 -16.15 49.46 -43.33
C ASP A 6 -15.16 48.32 -43.09
N SER A 7 -14.60 48.26 -41.89
CA SER A 7 -13.71 47.17 -41.43
C SER A 7 -14.50 46.15 -40.60
N SER A 8 -15.22 45.25 -41.28
CA SER A 8 -15.80 44.08 -40.62
C SER A 8 -14.72 43.06 -40.25
N THR A 9 -14.28 43.10 -39.00
CA THR A 9 -13.41 42.08 -38.40
C THR A 9 -14.20 40.79 -38.18
N GLN A 10 -14.03 39.83 -39.07
CA GLN A 10 -14.51 38.47 -38.85
C GLN A 10 -13.74 37.82 -37.70
N HIS A 11 -14.37 37.73 -36.54
CA HIS A 11 -13.96 36.82 -35.49
C HIS A 11 -14.22 35.37 -35.93
N SER A 12 -13.21 34.75 -36.49
CA SER A 12 -13.18 33.31 -36.72
C SER A 12 -13.20 32.59 -35.36
N SER A 13 -14.40 32.18 -34.95
CA SER A 13 -14.56 31.19 -33.86
C SER A 13 -13.99 29.86 -34.37
N ARG A 14 -12.72 29.61 -34.10
CA ARG A 14 -12.16 28.26 -34.18
C ARG A 14 -12.88 27.39 -33.14
N SER A 15 -13.89 26.66 -33.58
CA SER A 15 -14.40 25.49 -32.88
C SER A 15 -13.25 24.51 -32.77
N THR A 16 -12.67 24.39 -31.58
CA THR A 16 -11.79 23.27 -31.22
C THR A 16 -12.64 22.02 -31.31
N GLN A 17 -12.57 21.32 -32.44
CA GLN A 17 -13.00 19.92 -32.50
C GLN A 17 -12.16 19.18 -31.45
N HIS A 18 -12.76 18.84 -30.31
CA HIS A 18 -12.12 17.95 -29.33
C HIS A 18 -11.93 16.61 -30.04
N SER A 19 -10.67 16.25 -30.30
CA SER A 19 -10.28 14.91 -30.72
C SER A 19 -10.92 13.91 -29.76
N THR A 20 -11.53 12.85 -30.29
CA THR A 20 -12.11 11.77 -29.48
C THR A 20 -11.05 10.93 -28.77
N GLN A 21 -9.81 11.02 -29.22
CA GLN A 21 -8.67 10.30 -28.62
C GLN A 21 -8.06 11.06 -27.43
N PRO A 22 -7.52 10.34 -26.43
CA PRO A 22 -6.74 10.93 -25.35
C PRO A 22 -5.55 11.72 -25.89
N PRO A 23 -5.15 12.84 -25.25
CA PRO A 23 -3.97 13.57 -25.66
C PRO A 23 -2.69 12.81 -25.26
N GLU A 24 -1.58 13.09 -25.98
CA GLU A 24 -0.24 12.69 -25.58
C GLU A 24 0.22 13.58 -24.41
N LEU A 25 0.78 12.97 -23.35
CA LEU A 25 1.38 13.67 -22.23
C LEU A 25 2.89 13.42 -22.22
N GLU A 26 3.66 14.50 -22.33
CA GLU A 26 5.11 14.44 -22.23
C GLU A 26 5.61 15.26 -21.02
N VAL A 27 6.54 14.69 -20.29
CA VAL A 27 7.34 15.40 -19.29
C VAL A 27 8.76 15.50 -19.83
N VAL A 28 9.32 16.72 -19.88
CA VAL A 28 10.62 16.97 -20.47
C VAL A 28 11.56 17.60 -19.44
N ASN A 29 12.66 16.91 -19.14
CA ASN A 29 13.75 17.37 -18.28
C ASN A 29 13.29 17.92 -16.92
N MET A 30 12.27 17.31 -16.32
CA MET A 30 11.67 17.78 -15.07
C MET A 30 12.62 17.62 -13.90
N THR A 31 12.86 18.73 -13.19
CA THR A 31 13.62 18.77 -11.94
C THR A 31 12.76 19.39 -10.85
N LYS A 32 12.74 18.78 -9.66
CA LYS A 32 12.08 19.32 -8.47
C LYS A 32 13.01 19.26 -7.27
N ARG A 33 13.23 20.43 -6.65
CA ARG A 33 14.02 20.57 -5.42
C ARG A 33 13.17 21.08 -4.28
N PHE A 34 13.45 20.57 -3.09
CA PHE A 34 12.89 21.04 -1.81
C PHE A 34 14.07 21.50 -0.93
N GLY A 35 14.34 22.79 -0.91
CA GLY A 35 15.57 23.31 -0.29
C GLY A 35 16.82 22.70 -0.94
N THR A 36 17.65 22.04 -0.16
CA THR A 36 18.87 21.34 -0.64
C THR A 36 18.60 19.94 -1.18
N PHE A 37 17.42 19.36 -0.93
CA PHE A 37 17.05 18.02 -1.38
C PHE A 37 16.49 18.05 -2.80
N THR A 38 17.09 17.26 -3.71
CA THR A 38 16.60 17.07 -5.08
C THR A 38 15.75 15.81 -5.15
N ALA A 39 14.45 15.97 -5.32
CA ALA A 39 13.49 14.87 -5.39
C ALA A 39 13.35 14.30 -6.82
N LEU A 40 13.54 15.16 -7.85
CA LEU A 40 13.58 14.79 -9.26
C LEU A 40 14.74 15.52 -9.92
N GLU A 41 15.49 14.83 -10.75
CA GLU A 41 16.63 15.39 -11.47
C GLU A 41 16.56 14.99 -12.95
N ASN A 42 16.20 15.96 -13.79
CA ASN A 42 16.20 15.83 -15.25
C ASN A 42 15.39 14.62 -15.77
N VAL A 43 14.17 14.41 -15.23
CA VAL A 43 13.30 13.28 -15.58
C VAL A 43 12.51 13.61 -16.83
N SER A 44 12.52 12.71 -17.81
CA SER A 44 11.65 12.76 -19.00
C SER A 44 10.89 11.46 -19.15
N MET A 45 9.60 11.57 -19.54
CA MET A 45 8.74 10.42 -19.87
C MET A 45 7.64 10.84 -20.83
N THR A 46 7.10 9.87 -21.56
CA THR A 46 5.96 10.07 -22.46
C THR A 46 4.87 9.05 -22.16
N LEU A 47 3.64 9.51 -22.00
CA LEU A 47 2.43 8.70 -21.99
C LEU A 47 1.75 8.85 -23.34
N LYS A 48 1.79 7.79 -24.13
CA LYS A 48 1.17 7.76 -25.46
C LYS A 48 -0.36 7.71 -25.38
N PRO A 49 -1.07 8.28 -26.35
CA PRO A 49 -2.53 8.17 -26.43
C PRO A 49 -2.99 6.72 -26.44
N GLY A 50 -4.02 6.41 -25.64
CA GLY A 50 -4.60 5.07 -25.60
C GLY A 50 -3.63 3.98 -25.12
N THR A 51 -2.74 4.29 -24.18
CA THR A 51 -1.84 3.31 -23.55
C THR A 51 -2.07 3.20 -22.04
N PHE A 52 -1.83 2.02 -21.52
CA PHE A 52 -1.76 1.73 -20.09
C PHE A 52 -0.28 1.67 -19.69
N HIS A 53 0.22 2.72 -19.04
CA HIS A 53 1.64 2.91 -18.74
C HIS A 53 1.93 2.77 -17.24
N ALA A 54 2.92 1.98 -16.85
CA ALA A 54 3.32 1.88 -15.45
C ALA A 54 4.53 2.79 -15.14
N LEU A 55 4.42 3.54 -14.04
CA LEU A 55 5.52 4.29 -13.44
C LEU A 55 6.05 3.52 -12.24
N LEU A 56 7.21 2.89 -12.42
CA LEU A 56 7.86 2.01 -11.44
C LEU A 56 9.00 2.72 -10.71
N GLY A 57 9.42 2.17 -9.59
CA GLY A 57 10.55 2.63 -8.79
C GLY A 57 10.34 2.36 -7.30
N GLU A 58 11.41 2.29 -6.54
CA GLU A 58 11.38 2.13 -5.09
C GLU A 58 10.69 3.31 -4.38
N ASN A 59 10.35 3.14 -3.10
CA ASN A 59 9.87 4.24 -2.27
C ASN A 59 10.93 5.34 -2.18
N GLY A 60 10.52 6.59 -2.37
CA GLY A 60 11.45 7.72 -2.48
C GLY A 60 12.12 7.88 -3.85
N ALA A 61 11.78 7.07 -4.86
CA ALA A 61 12.32 7.22 -6.22
C ALA A 61 11.84 8.47 -6.96
N GLY A 62 10.85 9.20 -6.41
CA GLY A 62 10.33 10.43 -7.00
C GLY A 62 8.98 10.29 -7.73
N LYS A 63 8.38 9.10 -7.78
CA LYS A 63 7.11 8.83 -8.50
C LYS A 63 5.99 9.81 -8.12
N SER A 64 5.64 9.86 -6.84
CA SER A 64 4.58 10.76 -6.35
C SER A 64 4.96 12.24 -6.50
N THR A 65 6.25 12.59 -6.49
CA THR A 65 6.70 13.96 -6.78
C THR A 65 6.46 14.30 -8.25
N LEU A 66 6.75 13.37 -9.16
CA LEU A 66 6.54 13.55 -10.60
C LEU A 66 5.06 13.78 -10.92
N VAL A 67 4.17 12.90 -10.43
CA VAL A 67 2.73 13.04 -10.69
C VAL A 67 2.14 14.28 -10.02
N LYS A 68 2.64 14.69 -8.85
CA LYS A 68 2.25 15.96 -8.20
C LYS A 68 2.71 17.19 -9.00
N CYS A 69 3.84 17.11 -9.71
CA CYS A 69 4.23 18.16 -10.65
C CYS A 69 3.32 18.18 -11.89
N ILE A 70 2.96 17.02 -12.46
CA ILE A 70 2.03 16.92 -13.58
C ILE A 70 0.65 17.47 -13.20
N MET A 71 0.20 17.20 -11.98
CA MET A 71 -1.10 17.67 -11.46
C MET A 71 -1.10 19.14 -10.98
N GLY A 72 0.04 19.82 -10.98
CA GLY A 72 0.15 21.19 -10.51
C GLY A 72 0.09 21.40 -8.99
N PHE A 73 0.27 20.34 -8.18
CA PHE A 73 0.47 20.50 -6.74
C PHE A 73 1.84 21.06 -6.40
N TYR A 74 2.83 20.75 -7.23
CA TYR A 74 4.18 21.26 -7.09
C TYR A 74 4.60 21.93 -8.38
N THR A 75 5.01 23.18 -8.31
CA THR A 75 5.69 23.83 -9.43
C THR A 75 7.08 23.22 -9.61
N PRO A 76 7.44 22.70 -10.78
CA PRO A 76 8.78 22.19 -11.07
C PRO A 76 9.83 23.30 -10.85
N THR A 77 11.05 22.91 -10.45
CA THR A 77 12.19 23.84 -10.40
C THR A 77 12.68 24.16 -11.81
N SER A 78 12.64 23.16 -12.71
CA SER A 78 12.89 23.31 -14.15
C SER A 78 12.25 22.16 -14.91
N GLY A 79 12.23 22.25 -16.23
CA GLY A 79 11.54 21.32 -17.12
C GLY A 79 10.11 21.76 -17.39
N GLN A 80 9.37 20.98 -18.18
CA GLN A 80 8.06 21.37 -18.65
C GLN A 80 7.17 20.15 -18.90
N VAL A 81 5.86 20.39 -18.89
CA VAL A 81 4.82 19.43 -19.28
C VAL A 81 4.29 19.85 -20.65
N LEU A 82 4.23 18.89 -21.58
CA LEU A 82 3.60 19.08 -22.88
C LEU A 82 2.35 18.21 -22.97
N ILE A 83 1.32 18.77 -23.61
CA ILE A 83 0.09 18.07 -23.96
C ILE A 83 -0.13 18.28 -25.46
N ASP A 84 -0.21 17.17 -26.21
CA ASP A 84 -0.23 17.19 -27.68
C ASP A 84 0.90 18.05 -28.25
N LYS A 85 2.13 17.84 -27.75
CA LYS A 85 3.38 18.53 -28.14
C LYS A 85 3.37 20.05 -27.88
N GLN A 86 2.41 20.55 -27.12
CA GLN A 86 2.33 21.95 -26.73
C GLN A 86 2.67 22.11 -25.26
N VAL A 87 3.62 22.96 -24.94
CA VAL A 87 3.98 23.30 -23.57
C VAL A 87 2.77 23.87 -22.83
N ARG A 88 2.44 23.31 -21.69
CA ARG A 88 1.33 23.75 -20.84
C ARG A 88 1.83 24.11 -19.45
N THR A 89 1.35 25.24 -18.95
CA THR A 89 1.53 25.62 -17.56
C THR A 89 0.39 25.01 -16.74
N ILE A 90 0.73 24.21 -15.75
CA ILE A 90 -0.21 23.54 -14.85
C ILE A 90 0.17 23.92 -13.42
N ASP A 91 -0.53 24.91 -12.87
CA ASP A 91 -0.24 25.47 -11.53
C ASP A 91 -1.20 24.96 -10.46
N SER A 92 -2.20 24.20 -10.86
CA SER A 92 -3.20 23.63 -9.97
C SER A 92 -3.85 22.35 -10.54
N PRO A 93 -4.45 21.49 -9.70
CA PRO A 93 -5.25 20.36 -10.18
C PRO A 93 -6.42 20.77 -11.09
N ARG A 94 -6.95 21.98 -10.89
CA ARG A 94 -8.00 22.53 -11.74
C ARG A 94 -7.47 22.79 -13.16
N ASP A 95 -6.22 23.21 -13.30
CA ASP A 95 -5.61 23.41 -14.62
C ASP A 95 -5.32 22.06 -15.28
N ALA A 96 -4.79 21.07 -14.53
CA ALA A 96 -4.61 19.70 -15.04
C ALA A 96 -5.93 19.15 -15.60
N HIS A 97 -7.03 19.32 -14.86
CA HIS A 97 -8.36 18.89 -15.28
C HIS A 97 -8.85 19.58 -16.59
N LYS A 98 -8.56 20.85 -16.80
CA LYS A 98 -8.88 21.56 -18.06
C LYS A 98 -8.25 20.89 -19.29
N TYR A 99 -7.11 20.22 -19.09
CA TYR A 99 -6.43 19.43 -20.12
C TYR A 99 -6.85 17.96 -20.12
N GLY A 100 -7.87 17.60 -19.35
CA GLY A 100 -8.40 16.25 -19.27
C GLY A 100 -7.53 15.28 -18.44
N ILE A 101 -6.70 15.80 -17.55
CA ILE A 101 -5.87 14.98 -16.64
C ILE A 101 -6.58 14.90 -15.29
N GLY A 102 -6.79 13.67 -14.78
CA GLY A 102 -7.31 13.41 -13.44
C GLY A 102 -6.44 12.42 -12.68
N MET A 103 -6.63 12.37 -11.36
CA MET A 103 -5.83 11.50 -10.49
C MET A 103 -6.70 10.84 -9.42
N VAL A 104 -6.47 9.54 -9.22
CA VAL A 104 -6.93 8.79 -8.04
C VAL A 104 -5.73 8.65 -7.11
N TYR A 105 -5.90 9.10 -5.88
CA TYR A 105 -4.85 9.15 -4.87
C TYR A 105 -4.80 7.84 -4.08
N GLN A 106 -3.67 7.57 -3.44
CA GLN A 106 -3.47 6.44 -2.54
C GLN A 106 -4.44 6.47 -1.35
N HIS A 107 -4.82 7.66 -0.86
CA HIS A 107 -5.84 7.83 0.18
C HIS A 107 -7.12 8.38 -0.42
N PHE A 108 -8.26 7.92 0.08
CA PHE A 108 -9.57 8.39 -0.37
C PHE A 108 -9.73 9.90 -0.16
N THR A 109 -10.22 10.59 -1.19
CA THR A 109 -10.47 12.03 -1.16
C THR A 109 -11.94 12.36 -0.92
N SER A 110 -12.80 11.36 -0.89
CA SER A 110 -14.22 11.48 -0.67
C SER A 110 -14.56 11.90 0.76
N VAL A 111 -15.62 12.68 0.94
CA VAL A 111 -16.13 13.14 2.23
C VAL A 111 -16.99 12.03 2.86
N PRO A 112 -16.56 11.40 3.98
CA PRO A 112 -17.21 10.20 4.51
C PRO A 112 -18.67 10.39 4.95
N ALA A 113 -19.03 11.60 5.44
CA ALA A 113 -20.37 11.93 5.93
C ALA A 113 -21.38 12.18 4.80
N MET A 114 -20.90 12.42 3.58
CA MET A 114 -21.73 12.68 2.40
C MET A 114 -22.06 11.38 1.67
N THR A 115 -23.18 11.39 0.93
CA THR A 115 -23.57 10.30 0.04
C THR A 115 -22.67 10.22 -1.20
N VAL A 116 -22.75 9.12 -1.93
CA VAL A 116 -22.08 8.95 -3.22
C VAL A 116 -22.50 10.06 -4.19
N ALA A 117 -23.82 10.35 -4.30
CA ALA A 117 -24.32 11.42 -5.16
C ALA A 117 -23.73 12.79 -4.81
N GLU A 118 -23.72 13.15 -3.53
CA GLU A 118 -23.14 14.42 -3.06
C GLU A 118 -21.66 14.52 -3.37
N ASN A 119 -20.88 13.44 -3.18
CA ASN A 119 -19.46 13.43 -3.51
C ASN A 119 -19.19 13.58 -5.02
N LEU A 120 -20.02 12.96 -5.88
CA LEU A 120 -19.91 13.12 -7.35
C LEU A 120 -20.20 14.56 -7.76
N VAL A 121 -21.28 15.15 -7.25
CA VAL A 121 -21.64 16.55 -7.57
C VAL A 121 -20.57 17.52 -7.05
N LEU A 122 -20.07 17.32 -5.82
CA LEU A 122 -19.02 18.14 -5.21
C LEU A 122 -17.69 18.07 -5.98
N SER A 123 -17.42 16.97 -6.67
CA SER A 123 -16.19 16.81 -7.46
C SER A 123 -16.12 17.74 -8.67
N ARG A 124 -17.24 18.27 -9.15
CA ARG A 124 -17.31 19.17 -10.30
C ARG A 124 -16.79 20.57 -9.97
N PHE A 125 -16.09 21.18 -10.91
CA PHE A 125 -15.57 22.54 -10.79
C PHE A 125 -16.58 23.63 -11.19
N ASP A 126 -17.70 23.23 -11.79
CA ASP A 126 -18.77 24.09 -12.32
C ASP A 126 -20.08 23.96 -11.54
N SER A 127 -20.03 23.43 -10.32
CA SER A 127 -21.21 23.23 -9.48
C SER A 127 -21.91 24.55 -9.20
N PRO A 128 -23.26 24.64 -9.44
CA PRO A 128 -24.02 25.85 -9.18
C PRO A 128 -24.11 26.13 -7.65
N ASN A 129 -24.32 27.40 -7.30
CA ASN A 129 -24.51 27.80 -5.90
C ASN A 129 -25.76 27.18 -5.25
N LEU A 130 -26.77 26.84 -6.05
CA LEU A 130 -27.98 26.13 -5.64
C LEU A 130 -28.11 24.86 -6.46
N ILE A 131 -28.06 23.71 -5.79
CA ILE A 131 -28.12 22.40 -6.43
C ILE A 131 -29.56 21.94 -6.57
N ASN A 132 -29.99 21.66 -7.79
CA ASN A 132 -31.27 21.00 -8.07
C ASN A 132 -31.11 19.49 -8.00
N TRP A 133 -31.26 18.91 -6.83
CA TRP A 133 -31.05 17.48 -6.60
C TRP A 133 -31.88 16.58 -7.50
N LYS A 134 -33.09 16.98 -7.88
CA LYS A 134 -33.94 16.18 -8.78
C LYS A 134 -33.31 16.01 -10.17
N GLU A 135 -32.71 17.08 -10.70
CA GLU A 135 -32.04 17.04 -12.00
C GLU A 135 -30.67 16.34 -11.87
N GLU A 136 -29.91 16.60 -10.77
CA GLU A 136 -28.64 15.93 -10.52
C GLU A 136 -28.81 14.41 -10.41
N TYR A 137 -29.78 13.92 -9.65
CA TYR A 137 -30.05 12.47 -9.55
C TYR A 137 -30.43 11.87 -10.89
N LYS A 138 -31.17 12.58 -11.74
CA LYS A 138 -31.49 12.11 -13.09
C LYS A 138 -30.23 11.94 -13.94
N GLN A 139 -29.31 12.91 -13.89
CA GLN A 139 -28.03 12.85 -14.61
C GLN A 139 -27.11 11.77 -14.04
N LEU A 140 -27.01 11.65 -12.72
CA LEU A 140 -26.21 10.62 -12.04
C LEU A 140 -26.73 9.21 -12.32
N ASN A 141 -28.04 9.00 -12.33
CA ASN A 141 -28.62 7.70 -12.68
C ASN A 141 -28.32 7.35 -14.16
N ALA A 142 -28.44 8.32 -15.08
CA ALA A 142 -28.07 8.10 -16.47
C ALA A 142 -26.55 7.80 -16.63
N PHE A 143 -25.71 8.48 -15.88
CA PHE A 143 -24.26 8.19 -15.84
C PHE A 143 -23.99 6.77 -15.31
N MET A 144 -24.62 6.37 -14.18
CA MET A 144 -24.43 5.05 -13.60
C MET A 144 -24.84 3.91 -14.54
N GLN A 145 -25.85 4.12 -15.42
CA GLN A 145 -26.23 3.11 -16.43
C GLN A 145 -25.12 2.84 -17.45
N THR A 146 -24.27 3.82 -17.72
CA THR A 146 -23.16 3.72 -18.70
C THR A 146 -21.80 3.56 -18.05
N ALA A 147 -21.71 3.74 -16.74
CA ALA A 147 -20.47 3.62 -15.98
C ALA A 147 -19.97 2.16 -15.96
N PRO A 148 -18.64 1.93 -15.94
CA PRO A 148 -18.05 0.60 -15.95
C PRO A 148 -18.38 -0.22 -14.70
N PHE A 149 -18.72 0.42 -13.58
CA PHE A 149 -19.21 -0.20 -12.35
C PHE A 149 -20.24 0.68 -11.67
N GLN A 150 -21.07 0.06 -10.83
CA GLN A 150 -22.15 0.75 -10.16
C GLN A 150 -21.89 0.85 -8.66
N VAL A 151 -22.20 2.02 -8.08
CA VAL A 151 -22.20 2.26 -6.63
C VAL A 151 -23.52 2.90 -6.25
N PRO A 152 -24.19 2.47 -5.17
CA PRO A 152 -25.45 3.06 -4.73
C PRO A 152 -25.31 4.56 -4.43
N LEU A 153 -26.15 5.41 -5.04
CA LEU A 153 -26.02 6.86 -4.96
C LEU A 153 -26.37 7.45 -3.59
N ASP A 154 -27.31 6.82 -2.87
CA ASP A 154 -27.92 7.36 -1.65
C ASP A 154 -27.21 6.96 -0.35
N ILE A 155 -26.17 6.13 -0.45
CA ILE A 155 -25.43 5.63 0.71
C ILE A 155 -24.32 6.58 1.09
N PRO A 156 -24.19 6.98 2.38
CA PRO A 156 -23.02 7.69 2.88
C PRO A 156 -21.72 6.91 2.65
N ILE A 157 -20.67 7.61 2.23
CA ILE A 157 -19.37 6.97 1.92
C ILE A 157 -18.80 6.19 3.12
N ALA A 158 -19.06 6.64 4.36
CA ALA A 158 -18.63 5.93 5.57
C ALA A 158 -19.12 4.48 5.62
N GLN A 159 -20.29 4.17 5.02
CA GLN A 159 -20.91 2.84 5.02
C GLN A 159 -20.43 1.95 3.86
N LEU A 160 -19.72 2.50 2.87
CA LEU A 160 -19.20 1.72 1.76
C LEU A 160 -18.00 0.86 2.21
N ALA A 161 -17.90 -0.35 1.67
CA ALA A 161 -16.70 -1.17 1.77
C ALA A 161 -15.51 -0.48 1.07
N ALA A 162 -14.29 -0.86 1.44
CA ALA A 162 -13.07 -0.25 0.89
C ALA A 162 -13.00 -0.34 -0.64
N GLY A 163 -13.35 -1.50 -1.22
CA GLY A 163 -13.42 -1.71 -2.66
C GLY A 163 -14.44 -0.80 -3.35
N GLN A 164 -15.61 -0.58 -2.74
CA GLN A 164 -16.62 0.34 -3.27
C GLN A 164 -16.16 1.80 -3.21
N LYS A 165 -15.42 2.19 -2.16
CA LYS A 165 -14.79 3.52 -2.06
C LYS A 165 -13.78 3.73 -3.19
N GLN A 166 -12.96 2.72 -3.47
CA GLN A 166 -11.99 2.78 -4.55
C GLN A 166 -12.67 2.90 -5.93
N LYS A 167 -13.69 2.08 -6.18
CA LYS A 167 -14.53 2.18 -7.39
C LYS A 167 -15.13 3.59 -7.54
N LEU A 168 -15.57 4.19 -6.44
CA LEU A 168 -16.10 5.57 -6.44
C LEU A 168 -15.03 6.61 -6.80
N GLU A 169 -13.81 6.52 -6.25
CA GLU A 169 -12.73 7.46 -6.61
C GLU A 169 -12.43 7.42 -8.12
N ILE A 170 -12.47 6.25 -8.73
CA ILE A 170 -12.31 6.10 -10.18
C ILE A 170 -13.53 6.64 -10.92
N LEU A 171 -14.75 6.32 -10.47
CA LEU A 171 -16.00 6.83 -11.06
C LEU A 171 -16.05 8.37 -11.06
N LYS A 172 -15.52 9.03 -10.02
CA LYS A 172 -15.40 10.49 -9.96
C LYS A 172 -14.60 11.02 -11.16
N GLN A 173 -13.48 10.38 -11.50
CA GLN A 173 -12.65 10.83 -12.64
C GLN A 173 -13.36 10.58 -13.97
N ILE A 174 -14.04 9.44 -14.13
CA ILE A 174 -14.82 9.14 -15.33
C ILE A 174 -16.00 10.12 -15.46
N TYR A 175 -16.70 10.44 -14.37
CA TYR A 175 -17.77 11.44 -14.32
C TYR A 175 -17.29 12.83 -14.73
N LEU A 176 -16.06 13.18 -14.35
CA LEU A 176 -15.39 14.41 -14.75
C LEU A 176 -14.86 14.38 -16.19
N LYS A 177 -15.07 13.26 -16.93
CA LYS A 177 -14.66 13.08 -18.33
C LYS A 177 -13.15 13.27 -18.55
N VAL A 178 -12.32 12.81 -17.62
CA VAL A 178 -10.88 12.82 -17.83
C VAL A 178 -10.50 11.90 -18.99
N ARG A 179 -9.42 12.23 -19.69
CA ARG A 179 -8.86 11.46 -20.82
C ARG A 179 -7.49 10.88 -20.50
N ILE A 180 -6.82 11.42 -19.47
CA ILE A 180 -5.61 10.86 -18.87
C ILE A 180 -5.93 10.63 -17.42
N LEU A 181 -5.82 9.38 -16.96
CA LEU A 181 -6.07 8.97 -15.58
C LEU A 181 -4.78 8.53 -14.92
N ILE A 182 -4.37 9.23 -13.88
CA ILE A 182 -3.23 8.86 -13.04
C ILE A 182 -3.78 8.09 -11.84
N LEU A 183 -3.21 6.90 -11.57
CA LEU A 183 -3.60 6.03 -10.47
C LEU A 183 -2.40 5.83 -9.54
N ASP A 184 -2.50 6.27 -8.29
CA ASP A 184 -1.44 6.08 -7.28
C ASP A 184 -1.80 4.93 -6.34
N GLU A 185 -1.23 3.75 -6.60
CA GLU A 185 -1.47 2.48 -5.89
C GLU A 185 -2.97 2.13 -5.73
N PRO A 186 -3.73 2.06 -6.84
CA PRO A 186 -5.20 1.99 -6.78
C PRO A 186 -5.76 0.69 -6.22
N THR A 187 -4.94 -0.35 -6.10
CA THR A 187 -5.35 -1.71 -5.72
C THR A 187 -4.91 -2.12 -4.33
N SER A 188 -4.37 -1.18 -3.55
CA SER A 188 -3.84 -1.47 -2.20
C SER A 188 -4.92 -1.94 -1.20
N VAL A 189 -6.18 -1.60 -1.44
CA VAL A 189 -7.32 -1.93 -0.57
C VAL A 189 -8.33 -2.87 -1.25
N LEU A 190 -7.98 -3.44 -2.41
CA LEU A 190 -8.84 -4.33 -3.20
C LEU A 190 -8.42 -5.79 -3.03
N THR A 191 -9.39 -6.70 -3.08
CA THR A 191 -9.09 -8.10 -3.32
C THR A 191 -8.46 -8.27 -4.72
N PRO A 192 -7.70 -9.34 -4.97
CA PRO A 192 -7.14 -9.58 -6.30
C PRO A 192 -8.19 -9.61 -7.42
N GLN A 193 -9.37 -10.16 -7.15
CA GLN A 193 -10.49 -10.20 -8.10
C GLN A 193 -11.03 -8.82 -8.39
N GLU A 194 -11.23 -7.99 -7.34
CA GLU A 194 -11.66 -6.60 -7.52
C GLU A 194 -10.62 -5.77 -8.27
N ALA A 195 -9.32 -6.00 -8.00
CA ALA A 195 -8.23 -5.37 -8.71
C ALA A 195 -8.26 -5.73 -10.20
N ASP A 196 -8.39 -7.02 -10.53
CA ASP A 196 -8.49 -7.50 -11.91
C ASP A 196 -9.75 -6.97 -12.62
N GLU A 197 -10.89 -6.89 -11.93
CA GLU A 197 -12.11 -6.28 -12.45
C GLU A 197 -11.89 -4.80 -12.79
N VAL A 198 -11.38 -4.03 -11.83
CA VAL A 198 -11.19 -2.58 -12.00
C VAL A 198 -10.14 -2.27 -13.08
N LEU A 199 -8.99 -2.93 -13.05
CA LEU A 199 -7.91 -2.71 -14.03
C LEU A 199 -8.31 -3.21 -15.42
N GLY A 200 -9.03 -4.35 -15.52
CA GLY A 200 -9.54 -4.88 -16.78
C GLY A 200 -10.59 -3.95 -17.43
N LEU A 201 -11.46 -3.33 -16.63
CA LEU A 201 -12.42 -2.33 -17.12
C LEU A 201 -11.69 -1.07 -17.63
N LEU A 202 -10.68 -0.58 -16.91
CA LEU A 202 -9.87 0.55 -17.36
C LEU A 202 -9.07 0.21 -18.62
N GLN A 203 -8.54 -1.02 -18.72
CA GLN A 203 -7.86 -1.48 -19.93
C GLN A 203 -8.81 -1.51 -21.14
N SER A 204 -10.07 -1.89 -20.94
CA SER A 204 -11.08 -1.83 -22.00
C SER A 204 -11.33 -0.40 -22.50
N GLU A 205 -11.34 0.59 -21.60
CA GLU A 205 -11.45 2.02 -21.96
C GLU A 205 -10.20 2.51 -22.73
N VAL A 206 -9.02 2.04 -22.34
CA VAL A 206 -7.75 2.33 -23.02
C VAL A 206 -7.76 1.74 -24.43
N GLN A 207 -8.11 0.45 -24.57
CA GLN A 207 -8.19 -0.23 -25.88
C GLN A 207 -9.24 0.38 -26.81
N ALA A 208 -10.31 0.91 -26.24
CA ALA A 208 -11.32 1.66 -26.99
C ALA A 208 -10.86 3.08 -27.42
N GLY A 209 -9.65 3.49 -27.04
CA GLY A 209 -9.09 4.81 -27.36
C GLY A 209 -9.78 5.97 -26.65
N ARG A 210 -10.48 5.72 -25.53
CA ARG A 210 -11.18 6.75 -24.76
C ARG A 210 -10.35 7.29 -23.60
N LEU A 211 -9.37 6.52 -23.12
CA LEU A 211 -8.58 6.82 -21.93
C LEU A 211 -7.10 6.46 -22.17
N SER A 212 -6.19 7.21 -21.56
CA SER A 212 -4.81 6.80 -21.29
C SER A 212 -4.63 6.70 -19.78
N VAL A 213 -3.93 5.67 -19.31
CA VAL A 213 -3.74 5.43 -17.88
C VAL A 213 -2.25 5.45 -17.53
N LEU A 214 -1.88 6.21 -16.50
CA LEU A 214 -0.58 6.16 -15.85
C LEU A 214 -0.77 5.57 -14.45
N ILE A 215 -0.34 4.33 -14.24
CA ILE A 215 -0.44 3.66 -12.94
C ILE A 215 0.90 3.68 -12.20
N ILE A 216 0.87 4.05 -10.93
CA ILE A 216 1.95 3.80 -9.99
C ILE A 216 1.57 2.53 -9.23
N SER A 217 2.34 1.46 -9.41
CA SER A 217 2.17 0.21 -8.67
C SER A 217 3.54 -0.41 -8.39
N HIS A 218 3.64 -1.16 -7.32
CA HIS A 218 4.78 -2.01 -7.01
C HIS A 218 4.47 -3.50 -7.22
N LYS A 219 3.24 -3.83 -7.63
CA LYS A 219 2.77 -5.18 -7.89
C LYS A 219 3.04 -5.56 -9.34
N PHE A 220 4.11 -6.32 -9.56
CA PHE A 220 4.49 -6.76 -10.91
C PHE A 220 3.41 -7.57 -11.61
N ARG A 221 2.57 -8.32 -10.86
CA ARG A 221 1.43 -9.05 -11.42
C ARG A 221 0.50 -8.12 -12.19
N GLU A 222 0.16 -6.98 -11.61
CA GLU A 222 -0.72 -5.98 -12.24
C GLU A 222 -0.06 -5.34 -13.47
N VAL A 223 1.24 -5.01 -13.35
CA VAL A 223 2.01 -4.41 -14.44
C VAL A 223 2.08 -5.37 -15.64
N MET A 224 2.40 -6.64 -15.39
CA MET A 224 2.49 -7.66 -16.44
C MET A 224 1.14 -7.99 -17.08
N ALA A 225 0.04 -7.91 -16.32
CA ALA A 225 -1.29 -8.24 -16.81
C ALA A 225 -1.96 -7.12 -17.60
N PHE A 226 -1.73 -5.85 -17.23
CA PHE A 226 -2.54 -4.75 -17.73
C PHE A 226 -1.77 -3.65 -18.44
N CYS A 227 -0.45 -3.51 -18.24
CA CYS A 227 0.32 -2.40 -18.79
C CYS A 227 0.96 -2.74 -20.14
N ASP A 228 1.03 -1.73 -21.02
CA ASP A 228 1.71 -1.82 -22.33
C ASP A 228 3.19 -1.45 -22.21
N GLU A 229 3.47 -0.38 -21.44
CA GLU A 229 4.80 0.22 -21.31
C GLU A 229 5.12 0.52 -19.85
N ILE A 230 6.41 0.59 -19.53
CA ILE A 230 6.87 1.04 -18.22
C ILE A 230 7.85 2.21 -18.34
N THR A 231 7.87 3.07 -17.34
CA THR A 231 8.98 3.98 -17.04
C THR A 231 9.46 3.71 -15.63
N VAL A 232 10.76 3.61 -15.43
CA VAL A 232 11.36 3.33 -14.12
C VAL A 232 12.10 4.55 -13.62
N LEU A 233 11.81 4.97 -12.38
CA LEU A 233 12.55 5.99 -11.67
C LEU A 233 13.40 5.36 -10.57
N ARG A 234 14.61 5.89 -10.38
CA ARG A 234 15.51 5.49 -9.29
C ARG A 234 16.23 6.71 -8.73
N LYS A 235 16.07 6.95 -7.41
CA LYS A 235 16.71 8.08 -6.69
C LYS A 235 16.49 9.44 -7.38
N GLY A 236 15.25 9.68 -7.83
CA GLY A 236 14.88 10.92 -8.50
C GLY A 236 15.29 11.06 -9.96
N LYS A 237 15.83 10.02 -10.58
CA LYS A 237 16.30 10.02 -11.97
C LYS A 237 15.58 8.96 -12.80
N PHE A 238 15.53 9.19 -14.11
CA PHE A 238 15.12 8.16 -15.07
C PHE A 238 16.13 7.00 -15.03
N ALA A 239 15.63 5.77 -14.90
CA ALA A 239 16.45 4.57 -14.82
C ALA A 239 16.21 3.58 -15.97
N GLY A 240 15.05 3.63 -16.63
CA GLY A 240 14.74 2.78 -17.75
C GLY A 240 13.32 2.97 -18.28
N HIS A 241 13.07 2.43 -19.45
CA HIS A 241 11.78 2.37 -20.14
C HIS A 241 11.73 1.12 -20.98
N GLY A 242 10.56 0.55 -21.20
CA GLY A 242 10.40 -0.59 -22.09
C GLY A 242 8.96 -1.02 -22.28
N LEU A 243 8.75 -1.89 -23.28
CA LEU A 243 7.47 -2.55 -23.50
C LEU A 243 7.34 -3.72 -22.53
N VAL A 244 6.23 -3.81 -21.81
CA VAL A 244 6.01 -4.86 -20.79
C VAL A 244 6.17 -6.25 -21.38
N LYS A 245 5.65 -6.49 -22.59
CA LYS A 245 5.76 -7.78 -23.30
C LYS A 245 7.21 -8.24 -23.61
N GLU A 246 8.18 -7.32 -23.55
CA GLU A 246 9.58 -7.58 -23.88
C GLU A 246 10.44 -7.65 -22.61
N LEU A 247 9.87 -7.41 -21.43
CA LEU A 247 10.57 -7.34 -20.16
C LEU A 247 10.14 -8.47 -19.22
N THR A 248 11.09 -8.99 -18.49
CA THR A 248 10.85 -9.90 -17.37
C THR A 248 10.74 -9.12 -16.05
N VAL A 249 10.11 -9.71 -15.03
CA VAL A 249 10.06 -9.15 -13.68
C VAL A 249 11.47 -8.89 -13.13
N SER A 250 12.44 -9.76 -13.46
CA SER A 250 13.83 -9.61 -13.04
C SER A 250 14.48 -8.36 -13.64
N GLU A 251 14.27 -8.09 -14.93
CA GLU A 251 14.81 -6.91 -15.61
C GLU A 251 14.17 -5.62 -15.09
N MET A 252 12.85 -5.61 -14.87
CA MET A 252 12.16 -4.47 -14.24
C MET A 252 12.70 -4.20 -12.83
N SER A 253 12.91 -5.24 -12.04
CA SER A 253 13.50 -5.15 -10.71
C SER A 253 14.94 -4.62 -10.75
N GLU A 254 15.75 -5.08 -11.71
CA GLU A 254 17.12 -4.59 -11.92
C GLU A 254 17.14 -3.10 -12.25
N MET A 255 16.24 -2.63 -13.13
CA MET A 255 16.11 -1.20 -13.43
C MET A 255 15.76 -0.39 -12.18
N MET A 256 14.88 -0.92 -11.31
CA MET A 256 14.45 -0.25 -10.08
C MET A 256 15.58 -0.19 -9.05
N MET A 257 16.33 -1.28 -8.85
CA MET A 257 17.35 -1.41 -7.81
C MET A 257 18.74 -0.97 -8.31
N GLY A 258 19.06 -1.15 -9.60
CA GLY A 258 20.34 -0.81 -10.23
C GLY A 258 21.45 -1.81 -10.05
N GLU A 259 21.18 -2.94 -9.47
CA GLU A 259 22.08 -4.06 -9.33
C GLU A 259 21.34 -5.34 -9.67
N LYS A 260 21.98 -6.23 -10.40
CA LYS A 260 21.47 -7.57 -10.62
C LYS A 260 21.57 -8.35 -9.32
N ARG A 261 20.56 -8.25 -8.48
CA ARG A 261 20.40 -9.13 -7.32
C ARG A 261 19.51 -10.28 -7.75
N GLU A 262 20.08 -11.45 -7.89
CA GLU A 262 19.27 -12.66 -7.82
C GLU A 262 18.62 -12.66 -6.44
N PRO A 263 17.27 -12.62 -6.33
CA PRO A 263 16.63 -12.75 -5.04
C PRO A 263 17.12 -14.05 -4.42
N LYS A 264 17.86 -13.96 -3.32
CA LYS A 264 18.17 -15.14 -2.51
C LYS A 264 16.85 -15.60 -1.90
N GLN A 265 16.11 -16.41 -2.63
CA GLN A 265 14.98 -17.12 -2.06
C GLN A 265 15.55 -18.05 -0.99
N VAL A 266 15.25 -17.74 0.26
CA VAL A 266 15.52 -18.67 1.36
C VAL A 266 14.50 -19.80 1.20
N GLU A 267 15.00 -20.98 0.82
CA GLU A 267 14.15 -22.16 0.67
C GLU A 267 13.57 -22.57 2.03
N LYS A 268 12.32 -22.98 2.02
CA LYS A 268 11.67 -23.53 3.21
C LYS A 268 12.21 -24.95 3.46
N ALA A 269 12.77 -25.15 4.63
CA ALA A 269 13.16 -26.48 5.09
C ALA A 269 11.92 -27.37 5.29
N ALA A 270 12.05 -28.68 5.14
CA ALA A 270 10.99 -29.62 5.47
C ALA A 270 10.58 -29.46 6.95
N LEU A 271 9.27 -29.47 7.23
CA LEU A 271 8.75 -29.29 8.58
C LEU A 271 9.06 -30.54 9.44
N PRO A 272 9.84 -30.44 10.50
CA PRO A 272 10.22 -31.61 11.26
C PRO A 272 9.17 -32.09 12.26
N THR A 273 8.22 -31.27 12.69
CA THR A 273 7.27 -31.58 13.76
C THR A 273 5.93 -30.84 13.67
N THR A 274 4.91 -31.45 14.31
CA THR A 274 3.55 -30.92 14.42
C THR A 274 3.22 -30.48 15.86
N THR A 275 4.20 -30.00 16.63
CA THR A 275 3.96 -29.58 18.01
C THR A 275 3.29 -28.21 18.04
N PRO A 276 2.10 -28.08 18.65
CA PRO A 276 1.44 -26.79 18.79
C PRO A 276 2.27 -25.83 19.67
N VAL A 277 2.49 -24.62 19.14
CA VAL A 277 3.15 -23.53 19.88
C VAL A 277 2.10 -22.50 20.34
N LEU A 278 1.20 -22.08 19.45
CA LEU A 278 0.07 -21.21 19.78
C LEU A 278 -1.24 -21.98 19.57
N GLU A 279 -2.10 -21.95 20.58
CA GLU A 279 -3.48 -22.40 20.47
C GLU A 279 -4.43 -21.27 20.91
N VAL A 280 -5.33 -20.89 20.06
CA VAL A 280 -6.40 -19.91 20.30
C VAL A 280 -7.72 -20.67 20.32
N LYS A 281 -8.51 -20.51 21.39
CA LYS A 281 -9.75 -21.26 21.59
C LYS A 281 -10.90 -20.33 21.92
N GLY A 282 -11.81 -20.14 20.95
CA GLY A 282 -13.03 -19.37 21.12
C GLY A 282 -12.75 -17.89 21.49
N ILE A 283 -11.77 -17.24 20.88
CA ILE A 283 -11.44 -15.84 21.19
C ILE A 283 -12.50 -14.91 20.62
N HIS A 284 -12.95 -13.99 21.47
CA HIS A 284 -13.79 -12.84 21.12
C HIS A 284 -13.08 -11.54 21.48
N ALA A 285 -13.29 -10.49 20.67
CA ALA A 285 -12.79 -9.16 20.95
C ALA A 285 -13.66 -8.08 20.30
N ASN A 286 -13.72 -6.90 20.94
CA ASN A 286 -14.50 -5.76 20.45
C ASN A 286 -13.61 -4.73 19.75
N LYS A 287 -14.18 -3.99 18.79
CA LYS A 287 -13.64 -2.74 18.23
C LYS A 287 -13.63 -1.63 19.30
N ASP A 288 -12.97 -0.51 19.01
CA ASP A 288 -12.91 0.65 19.91
C ASP A 288 -14.29 1.29 20.16
N ASN A 289 -15.25 1.08 19.25
CA ASN A 289 -16.63 1.51 19.37
C ASN A 289 -17.55 0.53 20.15
N GLY A 290 -17.00 -0.55 20.71
CA GLY A 290 -17.72 -1.57 21.48
C GLY A 290 -18.39 -2.67 20.65
N LEU A 291 -18.40 -2.58 19.33
CA LEU A 291 -18.95 -3.64 18.48
C LEU A 291 -17.98 -4.83 18.41
N GLU A 292 -18.52 -6.04 18.30
CA GLU A 292 -17.73 -7.26 18.16
C GLU A 292 -16.90 -7.21 16.85
N ALA A 293 -15.62 -7.49 16.97
CA ALA A 293 -14.68 -7.54 15.86
C ALA A 293 -14.16 -8.93 15.57
N VAL A 294 -14.03 -9.75 16.61
CA VAL A 294 -13.58 -11.15 16.54
C VAL A 294 -14.59 -11.99 17.28
N SER A 295 -15.11 -13.03 16.64
CA SER A 295 -16.24 -13.82 17.12
C SER A 295 -15.92 -15.30 17.12
N GLY A 296 -15.48 -15.84 18.28
CA GLY A 296 -15.29 -17.26 18.49
C GLY A 296 -14.14 -17.89 17.69
N VAL A 297 -13.07 -17.16 17.43
CA VAL A 297 -11.94 -17.60 16.60
C VAL A 297 -11.18 -18.75 17.26
N ASN A 298 -10.90 -19.79 16.46
CA ASN A 298 -10.04 -20.91 16.83
C ASN A 298 -8.87 -21.01 15.85
N LEU A 299 -7.64 -21.17 16.37
CA LEU A 299 -6.41 -21.18 15.57
C LEU A 299 -5.34 -22.00 16.29
N THR A 300 -4.58 -22.78 15.54
CA THR A 300 -3.36 -23.45 16.04
C THR A 300 -2.21 -23.12 15.09
N VAL A 301 -1.03 -22.76 15.65
CA VAL A 301 0.23 -22.58 14.90
C VAL A 301 1.26 -23.52 15.47
N HIS A 302 1.91 -24.31 14.61
CA HIS A 302 2.89 -25.31 14.98
C HIS A 302 4.32 -24.81 14.88
N ASN A 303 5.22 -25.49 15.54
CA ASN A 303 6.65 -25.21 15.45
C ASN A 303 7.17 -25.32 14.01
N GLY A 304 7.87 -24.29 13.53
CA GLY A 304 8.37 -24.23 12.16
C GLY A 304 7.28 -24.12 11.08
N GLU A 305 6.11 -23.63 11.44
CA GLU A 305 4.98 -23.36 10.52
C GLU A 305 4.78 -21.86 10.37
N ILE A 306 4.49 -21.42 9.15
CA ILE A 306 3.94 -20.09 8.86
C ILE A 306 2.45 -20.25 8.56
N VAL A 307 1.59 -19.80 9.46
CA VAL A 307 0.15 -19.71 9.23
C VAL A 307 -0.16 -18.30 8.74
N GLY A 308 -0.68 -18.20 7.53
CA GLY A 308 -1.13 -16.94 6.91
C GLY A 308 -2.59 -16.65 7.26
N ILE A 309 -2.92 -15.42 7.64
CA ILE A 309 -4.30 -14.94 7.76
C ILE A 309 -4.52 -13.88 6.68
N ALA A 310 -5.39 -14.22 5.71
CA ALA A 310 -5.89 -13.32 4.69
C ALA A 310 -7.21 -12.68 5.13
N GLY A 311 -7.47 -11.47 4.65
CA GLY A 311 -8.75 -10.77 4.87
C GLY A 311 -8.68 -9.33 4.40
N ILE A 312 -9.82 -8.71 4.16
CA ILE A 312 -9.92 -7.29 3.83
C ILE A 312 -9.84 -6.47 5.13
N SER A 313 -9.21 -5.31 5.08
CA SER A 313 -9.09 -4.42 6.23
C SER A 313 -10.43 -4.17 6.92
N GLY A 314 -10.43 -4.31 8.25
CA GLY A 314 -11.63 -4.12 9.09
C GLY A 314 -12.42 -5.39 9.41
N ASN A 315 -12.00 -6.57 8.92
CA ASN A 315 -12.64 -7.87 9.17
C ASN A 315 -12.20 -8.54 10.50
N GLY A 316 -11.46 -7.84 11.38
CA GLY A 316 -11.08 -8.34 12.69
C GLY A 316 -9.61 -8.79 12.82
N GLN A 317 -8.82 -8.74 11.74
CA GLN A 317 -7.39 -9.11 11.75
C GLN A 317 -6.61 -8.29 12.77
N ARG A 318 -6.81 -6.97 12.76
CA ARG A 318 -6.14 -6.03 13.67
C ARG A 318 -6.45 -6.35 15.12
N GLU A 319 -7.73 -6.50 15.45
CA GLU A 319 -8.19 -6.79 16.80
C GLU A 319 -7.67 -8.14 17.28
N LEU A 320 -7.62 -9.15 16.41
CA LEU A 320 -7.03 -10.47 16.74
C LEU A 320 -5.52 -10.34 17.05
N VAL A 321 -4.75 -9.63 16.22
CA VAL A 321 -3.32 -9.37 16.45
C VAL A 321 -3.11 -8.60 17.76
N GLU A 322 -3.91 -7.56 18.02
CA GLU A 322 -3.83 -6.76 19.25
C GLU A 322 -4.12 -7.60 20.51
N VAL A 323 -5.05 -8.56 20.45
CA VAL A 323 -5.32 -9.52 21.53
C VAL A 323 -4.11 -10.42 21.76
N LEU A 324 -3.57 -11.02 20.72
CA LEU A 324 -2.44 -11.93 20.80
C LEU A 324 -1.15 -11.23 21.29
N ALA A 325 -0.99 -9.94 20.95
CA ALA A 325 0.14 -9.10 21.36
C ALA A 325 -0.10 -8.36 22.69
N GLY A 326 -1.25 -8.53 23.34
CA GLY A 326 -1.57 -7.92 24.63
C GLY A 326 -1.89 -6.43 24.58
N GLN A 327 -2.23 -5.91 23.42
CA GLN A 327 -2.63 -4.51 23.21
C GLN A 327 -4.15 -4.30 23.38
N ARG A 328 -4.92 -5.39 23.34
CA ARG A 328 -6.38 -5.41 23.52
C ARG A 328 -6.78 -6.59 24.42
N PRO A 329 -7.74 -6.41 25.34
CA PRO A 329 -8.28 -7.55 26.09
C PRO A 329 -9.18 -8.41 25.22
N ALA A 330 -9.08 -9.74 25.35
CA ALA A 330 -10.13 -10.63 24.87
C ALA A 330 -11.38 -10.48 25.73
N THR A 331 -12.57 -10.51 25.13
CA THR A 331 -13.84 -10.49 25.88
C THR A 331 -14.29 -11.88 26.28
N ALA A 332 -13.85 -12.92 25.56
CA ALA A 332 -14.06 -14.34 25.91
C ALA A 332 -12.99 -15.22 25.23
N GLY A 333 -12.96 -16.49 25.60
CA GLY A 333 -12.02 -17.49 25.09
C GLY A 333 -10.73 -17.59 25.88
N LYS A 334 -9.76 -18.36 25.35
CA LYS A 334 -8.45 -18.54 25.96
C LYS A 334 -7.36 -18.74 24.92
N MET A 335 -6.13 -18.35 25.30
CA MET A 335 -4.92 -18.58 24.53
C MET A 335 -3.97 -19.46 25.32
N LEU A 336 -3.28 -20.35 24.63
CA LEU A 336 -2.19 -21.15 25.21
C LEU A 336 -0.94 -20.96 24.32
N VAL A 337 0.21 -20.88 24.95
CA VAL A 337 1.52 -20.93 24.26
C VAL A 337 2.33 -22.05 24.91
N ASN A 338 2.81 -23.00 24.10
CA ASN A 338 3.47 -24.22 24.53
C ASN A 338 2.64 -25.01 25.60
N GLY A 339 1.31 -25.06 25.42
CA GLY A 339 0.38 -25.74 26.33
C GLY A 339 0.05 -24.99 27.62
N GLU A 340 0.71 -23.88 27.94
CA GLU A 340 0.44 -23.07 29.13
C GLU A 340 -0.50 -21.90 28.81
N VAL A 341 -1.35 -21.53 29.77
CA VAL A 341 -2.25 -20.37 29.62
C VAL A 341 -1.45 -19.09 29.42
N TYR A 342 -1.81 -18.37 28.37
CA TYR A 342 -1.14 -17.15 27.92
C TYR A 342 -2.13 -15.96 27.95
N THR A 343 -1.78 -14.89 28.69
CA THR A 343 -2.58 -13.68 28.85
C THR A 343 -1.91 -12.45 28.22
N ALA A 344 -0.92 -12.67 27.38
CA ALA A 344 -0.21 -11.66 26.57
C ALA A 344 0.38 -10.47 27.37
N THR A 345 0.65 -10.63 28.68
CA THR A 345 1.40 -9.64 29.45
C THR A 345 2.87 -9.63 29.02
N ARG A 346 3.56 -8.48 29.16
CA ARG A 346 4.99 -8.36 28.83
C ARG A 346 5.84 -9.48 29.47
N SER A 347 5.55 -9.86 30.72
CA SER A 347 6.23 -10.92 31.42
C SER A 347 6.01 -12.29 30.77
N GLN A 348 4.77 -12.60 30.39
CA GLN A 348 4.41 -13.84 29.72
C GLN A 348 4.92 -13.90 28.28
N MET A 349 4.83 -12.81 27.52
CA MET A 349 5.44 -12.73 26.19
C MET A 349 6.92 -13.11 26.25
N TYR A 350 7.65 -12.55 27.22
CA TYR A 350 9.06 -12.88 27.41
C TYR A 350 9.27 -14.33 27.88
N LYS A 351 8.46 -14.81 28.84
CA LYS A 351 8.53 -16.19 29.35
C LYS A 351 8.36 -17.20 28.22
N HIS A 352 7.37 -17.00 27.39
CA HIS A 352 7.00 -17.94 26.34
C HIS A 352 7.69 -17.69 24.99
N GLY A 353 8.51 -16.63 24.89
CA GLY A 353 9.20 -16.29 23.63
C GLY A 353 8.25 -15.81 22.55
N VAL A 354 7.22 -15.03 22.91
CA VAL A 354 6.27 -14.42 21.97
C VAL A 354 6.76 -13.04 21.59
N PHE A 355 6.89 -12.80 20.28
CA PHE A 355 7.34 -11.53 19.71
C PHE A 355 6.33 -11.05 18.66
N ALA A 356 6.16 -9.74 18.54
CA ALA A 356 5.17 -9.16 17.65
C ALA A 356 5.75 -8.02 16.83
N LEU A 357 5.52 -8.07 15.52
CA LEU A 357 5.79 -7.02 14.54
C LEU A 357 4.45 -6.44 14.10
N PRO A 358 4.03 -5.25 14.60
CA PRO A 358 2.75 -4.67 14.24
C PRO A 358 2.80 -3.98 12.88
N GLU A 359 1.64 -3.76 12.29
CA GLU A 359 1.44 -3.16 10.97
C GLU A 359 2.07 -1.76 10.82
N GLU A 360 1.90 -0.88 11.83
CA GLU A 360 2.49 0.47 11.85
C GLU A 360 3.55 0.57 12.96
N PRO A 361 4.78 0.06 12.75
CA PRO A 361 5.75 -0.09 13.85
C PRO A 361 6.13 1.23 14.49
N LEU A 362 6.22 2.33 13.75
CA LEU A 362 6.55 3.63 14.30
C LEU A 362 5.51 4.11 15.32
N ARG A 363 4.23 3.81 15.07
CA ARG A 363 3.11 4.17 15.93
C ARG A 363 2.91 3.19 17.08
N ASN A 364 3.01 1.89 16.78
CA ASN A 364 2.53 0.82 17.65
C ASN A 364 3.67 0.07 18.40
N ALA A 365 4.94 0.26 17.97
CA ALA A 365 6.07 -0.49 18.51
C ALA A 365 7.30 0.37 18.83
N CYS A 366 7.27 1.68 18.56
CA CYS A 366 8.40 2.58 18.73
C CYS A 366 8.01 3.82 19.53
N VAL A 367 9.03 4.45 20.12
CA VAL A 367 8.94 5.80 20.67
C VAL A 367 9.72 6.73 19.73
N ALA A 368 9.02 7.51 18.92
CA ALA A 368 9.57 8.23 17.76
C ALA A 368 10.75 9.16 18.09
N HIS A 369 10.74 9.80 19.26
CA HIS A 369 11.80 10.72 19.69
C HIS A 369 13.00 10.03 20.36
N MET A 370 12.87 8.76 20.76
CA MET A 370 13.98 7.96 21.29
C MET A 370 14.89 7.47 20.17
N SER A 371 16.14 7.24 20.49
CA SER A 371 17.14 6.75 19.53
C SER A 371 16.81 5.35 18.99
N VAL A 372 17.41 5.01 17.85
CA VAL A 372 17.35 3.64 17.30
C VAL A 372 17.82 2.62 18.35
N ALA A 373 18.91 2.92 19.06
CA ALA A 373 19.45 2.03 20.10
C ALA A 373 18.47 1.79 21.24
N GLU A 374 17.83 2.82 21.75
CA GLU A 374 16.83 2.72 22.81
C GLU A 374 15.59 1.94 22.34
N ASN A 375 15.10 2.21 21.14
CA ASN A 375 13.99 1.47 20.56
C ASN A 375 14.32 -0.02 20.35
N MET A 376 15.54 -0.37 19.95
CA MET A 376 15.98 -1.75 19.84
C MET A 376 16.08 -2.44 21.22
N ALA A 377 16.32 -1.69 22.29
CA ALA A 377 16.42 -2.22 23.64
C ALA A 377 15.06 -2.38 24.37
N LEU A 378 13.92 -1.91 23.82
CA LEU A 378 12.63 -1.90 24.51
C LEU A 378 12.17 -3.24 25.07
N ARG A 379 12.61 -4.36 24.50
CA ARG A 379 12.30 -5.72 25.00
C ARG A 379 13.22 -6.18 26.15
N THR A 380 14.45 -5.63 26.21
CA THR A 380 15.54 -6.17 27.05
C THR A 380 16.19 -5.13 27.96
N PHE A 381 15.73 -3.87 27.95
CA PHE A 381 16.37 -2.75 28.66
C PHE A 381 16.54 -3.01 30.17
N ASP A 382 15.65 -3.80 30.80
CA ASP A 382 15.64 -4.14 32.24
C ASP A 382 16.42 -5.42 32.56
N ARG A 383 17.22 -5.96 31.62
CA ARG A 383 17.89 -7.24 31.73
C ARG A 383 19.39 -7.14 31.41
N PRO A 384 20.21 -8.03 31.96
CA PRO A 384 21.62 -8.13 31.57
C PRO A 384 21.76 -8.49 30.08
N PRO A 385 22.73 -7.91 29.36
CA PRO A 385 23.74 -6.94 29.83
C PRO A 385 23.28 -5.48 29.79
N GLN A 386 22.05 -5.16 29.29
CA GLN A 386 21.52 -3.81 29.16
C GLN A 386 21.19 -3.14 30.48
N ALA A 387 20.96 -3.93 31.54
CA ALA A 387 20.77 -3.41 32.89
C ALA A 387 21.56 -4.19 33.94
N LYS A 388 21.94 -3.49 35.01
CA LYS A 388 22.45 -4.09 36.25
C LYS A 388 21.34 -4.09 37.30
N ALA A 389 21.12 -5.21 37.94
CA ALA A 389 20.09 -5.43 38.96
C ALA A 389 18.66 -5.04 38.49
N GLY A 390 18.40 -5.03 37.19
CA GLY A 390 17.08 -4.68 36.61
C GLY A 390 16.69 -3.19 36.69
N ILE A 391 17.56 -2.33 37.22
CA ILE A 391 17.23 -0.93 37.55
C ILE A 391 18.20 0.05 36.85
N LEU A 392 19.51 -0.25 36.86
CA LEU A 392 20.54 0.63 36.34
C LEU A 392 20.82 0.32 34.87
N LEU A 393 20.43 1.20 33.96
CA LEU A 393 20.68 1.05 32.52
C LEU A 393 22.17 1.16 32.21
N VAL A 394 22.65 0.25 31.36
CA VAL A 394 24.03 0.23 30.87
C VAL A 394 24.00 0.68 29.41
N PHE A 395 23.95 1.99 29.16
CA PHE A 395 23.85 2.59 27.83
C PHE A 395 24.93 2.10 26.85
N LYS A 396 26.16 1.82 27.35
CA LYS A 396 27.21 1.23 26.52
C LYS A 396 26.81 -0.13 25.95
N ALA A 397 26.17 -0.99 26.74
CA ALA A 397 25.70 -2.30 26.30
C ALA A 397 24.54 -2.17 25.30
N ILE A 398 23.61 -1.21 25.57
CA ILE A 398 22.50 -0.91 24.66
C ILE A 398 23.02 -0.49 23.28
N ARG A 399 23.99 0.45 23.25
CA ARG A 399 24.61 0.92 21.99
C ARG A 399 25.34 -0.20 21.25
N GLN A 400 26.11 -1.00 21.97
CA GLN A 400 26.86 -2.11 21.37
C GLN A 400 25.94 -3.15 20.74
N MET A 401 24.84 -3.53 21.44
CA MET A 401 23.81 -4.41 20.89
C MET A 401 23.18 -3.80 19.64
N ALA A 402 22.77 -2.52 19.70
CA ALA A 402 22.12 -1.85 18.60
C ALA A 402 23.03 -1.74 17.36
N GLN A 403 24.32 -1.45 17.54
CA GLN A 403 25.29 -1.42 16.44
C GLN A 403 25.39 -2.79 15.73
N GLY A 404 25.41 -3.90 16.50
CA GLY A 404 25.38 -5.24 15.94
C GLY A 404 24.10 -5.50 15.13
N LEU A 405 22.93 -5.13 15.67
CA LEU A 405 21.66 -5.30 15.00
C LEU A 405 21.51 -4.40 13.76
N ILE A 406 21.95 -3.16 13.82
CA ILE A 406 21.97 -2.23 12.69
C ILE A 406 22.74 -2.83 11.51
N HIS A 407 23.90 -3.42 11.80
CA HIS A 407 24.72 -4.07 10.78
C HIS A 407 24.05 -5.36 10.25
N GLN A 408 23.62 -6.25 11.14
CA GLN A 408 23.04 -7.57 10.80
C GLN A 408 21.76 -7.42 9.95
N PHE A 409 20.88 -6.48 10.32
CA PHE A 409 19.60 -6.25 9.64
C PHE A 409 19.65 -5.13 8.59
N SER A 410 20.86 -4.63 8.29
CA SER A 410 21.08 -3.61 7.26
C SER A 410 20.20 -2.37 7.45
N VAL A 411 20.03 -1.89 8.68
CA VAL A 411 19.26 -0.69 9.00
C VAL A 411 20.03 0.54 8.57
N LYS A 412 19.50 1.30 7.60
CA LYS A 412 20.11 2.54 7.13
C LYS A 412 19.79 3.68 8.10
N THR A 413 20.75 4.05 8.92
CA THR A 413 20.68 5.16 9.88
C THR A 413 22.02 5.89 9.94
N PRO A 414 22.05 7.23 10.15
CA PRO A 414 23.29 7.97 10.35
C PRO A 414 24.09 7.48 11.58
N SER A 415 23.37 7.11 12.65
CA SER A 415 23.97 6.56 13.87
C SER A 415 22.94 5.79 14.69
N ALA A 416 23.38 5.02 15.69
CA ALA A 416 22.52 4.38 16.67
C ALA A 416 21.76 5.38 17.59
N GLU A 417 22.25 6.62 17.68
CA GLU A 417 21.67 7.72 18.48
C GLU A 417 20.62 8.52 17.72
N THR A 418 20.46 8.27 16.40
CA THR A 418 19.44 8.96 15.60
C THR A 418 18.04 8.64 16.13
N PRO A 419 17.16 9.65 16.33
CA PRO A 419 15.76 9.38 16.66
C PRO A 419 15.11 8.48 15.60
N ILE A 420 14.41 7.41 16.05
CA ILE A 420 13.87 6.42 15.11
C ILE A 420 12.81 7.03 14.18
N GLY A 421 12.10 8.06 14.63
CA GLY A 421 11.12 8.80 13.82
C GLY A 421 11.72 9.53 12.61
N ASN A 422 13.05 9.70 12.54
CA ASN A 422 13.75 10.30 11.41
C ASN A 422 14.11 9.28 10.32
N LEU A 423 13.86 8.00 10.57
CA LEU A 423 14.14 6.94 9.58
C LEU A 423 12.97 6.81 8.59
N SER A 424 13.27 6.28 7.39
CA SER A 424 12.21 5.83 6.48
C SER A 424 11.45 4.63 7.06
N GLY A 425 10.19 4.45 6.64
CA GLY A 425 9.35 3.35 7.12
C GLY A 425 10.02 1.98 7.03
N GLY A 426 10.69 1.67 5.91
CA GLY A 426 11.44 0.41 5.75
C GLY A 426 12.60 0.25 6.73
N ASN A 427 13.25 1.32 7.15
CA ASN A 427 14.32 1.23 8.15
C ASN A 427 13.77 1.13 9.58
N VAL A 428 12.63 1.76 9.88
CA VAL A 428 11.88 1.53 11.13
C VAL A 428 11.46 0.06 11.21
N GLN A 429 10.89 -0.49 10.14
CA GLN A 429 10.48 -1.89 10.06
C GLN A 429 11.66 -2.85 10.31
N ARG A 430 12.80 -2.61 9.64
CA ARG A 430 14.04 -3.39 9.86
C ARG A 430 14.54 -3.30 11.28
N ALA A 431 14.50 -2.12 11.91
CA ALA A 431 14.91 -1.92 13.30
C ALA A 431 14.03 -2.69 14.29
N VAL A 432 12.71 -2.66 14.08
CA VAL A 432 11.75 -3.41 14.90
C VAL A 432 11.89 -4.92 14.66
N LEU A 433 12.01 -5.34 13.40
CA LEU A 433 12.26 -6.76 13.08
C LEU A 433 13.55 -7.27 13.71
N ALA A 434 14.63 -6.48 13.67
CA ALA A 434 15.90 -6.80 14.32
C ALA A 434 15.71 -7.02 15.82
N ARG A 435 14.97 -6.13 16.50
CA ARG A 435 14.64 -6.26 17.91
C ARG A 435 13.86 -7.53 18.22
N GLU A 436 12.87 -7.84 17.38
CA GLU A 436 11.98 -8.98 17.63
C GLU A 436 12.65 -10.32 17.29
N LEU A 437 13.49 -10.40 16.25
CA LEU A 437 14.12 -11.65 15.77
C LEU A 437 15.51 -11.93 16.37
N HIS A 438 16.12 -10.96 17.05
CA HIS A 438 17.47 -11.13 17.65
C HIS A 438 17.50 -12.12 18.83
N SER A 439 16.37 -12.36 19.46
CA SER A 439 16.31 -13.21 20.65
C SER A 439 16.39 -14.69 20.29
N ASP A 440 17.37 -15.40 20.87
CA ASP A 440 17.42 -16.88 20.80
C ASP A 440 16.20 -17.56 21.48
N ARG A 441 15.40 -16.79 22.22
CA ARG A 441 14.20 -17.25 22.91
C ARG A 441 12.95 -17.28 22.07
N ILE A 442 12.98 -16.71 20.86
CA ILE A 442 11.79 -16.64 20.02
C ILE A 442 11.22 -18.03 19.73
N LYS A 443 9.96 -18.23 20.06
CA LYS A 443 9.17 -19.43 19.78
C LYS A 443 7.98 -19.11 18.87
N LEU A 444 7.42 -17.90 19.02
CA LEU A 444 6.28 -17.42 18.24
C LEU A 444 6.56 -16.00 17.76
N LEU A 445 6.44 -15.78 16.45
CA LEU A 445 6.42 -14.47 15.81
C LEU A 445 5.00 -14.18 15.31
N ILE A 446 4.42 -13.05 15.72
CA ILE A 446 3.19 -12.51 15.19
C ILE A 446 3.58 -11.34 14.29
N ALA A 447 3.38 -11.45 12.98
CA ALA A 447 3.73 -10.43 12.01
C ALA A 447 2.46 -9.92 11.31
N ALA A 448 2.13 -8.65 11.53
CA ALA A 448 0.97 -8.01 10.92
C ALA A 448 1.43 -7.04 9.83
N ASN A 449 1.00 -7.27 8.59
CA ASN A 449 1.34 -6.49 7.40
C ASN A 449 2.83 -6.09 7.36
N PRO A 450 3.77 -7.06 7.52
CA PRO A 450 5.19 -6.75 7.77
C PRO A 450 5.85 -6.01 6.62
N CYS A 451 5.28 -6.07 5.42
CA CYS A 451 5.81 -5.47 4.21
C CYS A 451 4.99 -4.30 3.69
N PHE A 452 3.95 -3.87 4.41
CA PHE A 452 3.06 -2.80 3.97
C PHE A 452 3.81 -1.49 3.70
N GLY A 453 3.65 -0.94 2.48
CA GLY A 453 4.25 0.33 2.08
C GLY A 453 5.77 0.33 1.96
N LEU A 454 6.41 -0.83 1.85
CA LEU A 454 7.85 -0.97 1.70
C LEU A 454 8.28 -1.10 0.24
N ASP A 455 9.55 -0.77 -0.02
CA ASP A 455 10.17 -1.04 -1.31
C ASP A 455 10.51 -2.53 -1.47
N PHE A 456 10.70 -2.95 -2.72
CA PHE A 456 10.95 -4.35 -3.07
C PHE A 456 12.14 -4.96 -2.33
N ALA A 457 13.24 -4.21 -2.17
CA ALA A 457 14.43 -4.70 -1.47
C ALA A 457 14.19 -4.90 0.03
N ALA A 458 13.34 -4.07 0.65
CA ALA A 458 12.93 -4.24 2.04
C ALA A 458 12.00 -5.45 2.19
N VAL A 459 11.05 -5.62 1.27
CA VAL A 459 10.14 -6.78 1.23
C VAL A 459 10.92 -8.09 1.15
N GLU A 460 11.80 -8.25 0.16
CA GLU A 460 12.62 -9.46 -0.01
C GLU A 460 13.48 -9.76 1.24
N PHE A 461 14.05 -8.72 1.85
CA PHE A 461 14.81 -8.89 3.08
C PHE A 461 13.95 -9.42 4.23
N ILE A 462 12.76 -8.82 4.45
CA ILE A 462 11.84 -9.21 5.53
C ILE A 462 11.31 -10.64 5.30
N HIS A 463 10.93 -10.97 4.07
CA HIS A 463 10.54 -12.34 3.68
C HIS A 463 11.63 -13.36 4.02
N GLY A 464 12.89 -13.07 3.65
CA GLY A 464 14.03 -13.92 3.99
C GLY A 464 14.17 -14.13 5.49
N GLN A 465 14.05 -13.06 6.30
CA GLN A 465 14.15 -13.16 7.76
C GLN A 465 13.00 -13.95 8.40
N ILE A 466 11.79 -13.84 7.88
CA ILE A 466 10.62 -14.63 8.33
C ILE A 466 10.85 -16.12 8.03
N VAL A 467 11.27 -16.45 6.79
CA VAL A 467 11.55 -17.85 6.39
C VAL A 467 12.73 -18.45 7.18
N GLU A 468 13.80 -17.68 7.42
CA GLU A 468 14.90 -18.10 8.28
C GLU A 468 14.44 -18.38 9.71
N ALA A 469 13.59 -17.52 10.29
CA ALA A 469 13.02 -17.76 11.62
C ALA A 469 12.20 -19.07 11.65
N ARG A 470 11.32 -19.26 10.66
CA ARG A 470 10.54 -20.48 10.48
C ARG A 470 11.44 -21.73 10.38
N ASN A 471 12.51 -21.66 9.57
CA ASN A 471 13.46 -22.78 9.39
C ASN A 471 14.25 -23.11 10.67
N ARG A 472 14.38 -22.15 11.59
CA ARG A 472 14.93 -22.41 12.96
C ARG A 472 13.90 -23.00 13.92
N GLY A 473 12.68 -23.29 13.46
CA GLY A 473 11.61 -23.86 14.23
C GLY A 473 10.71 -22.83 14.95
N VAL A 474 10.79 -21.56 14.61
CA VAL A 474 9.86 -20.54 15.14
C VAL A 474 8.49 -20.72 14.48
N ALA A 475 7.43 -20.73 15.30
CA ALA A 475 6.06 -20.63 14.82
C ALA A 475 5.79 -19.19 14.35
N VAL A 476 5.20 -19.02 13.19
CA VAL A 476 4.91 -17.69 12.63
C VAL A 476 3.43 -17.56 12.33
N LEU A 477 2.80 -16.54 12.88
CA LEU A 477 1.46 -16.07 12.47
C LEU A 477 1.66 -14.84 11.62
N LEU A 478 1.42 -14.97 10.31
CA LEU A 478 1.56 -13.91 9.33
C LEU A 478 0.18 -13.39 8.93
N VAL A 479 -0.14 -12.17 9.29
CA VAL A 479 -1.38 -11.49 8.88
C VAL A 479 -1.03 -10.49 7.80
N SER A 480 -1.63 -10.62 6.63
CA SER A 480 -1.37 -9.71 5.50
C SER A 480 -2.63 -9.49 4.67
N GLU A 481 -2.77 -8.25 4.18
CA GLU A 481 -3.76 -7.89 3.15
C GLU A 481 -3.25 -8.25 1.75
N ASP A 482 -1.94 -8.49 1.60
CA ASP A 482 -1.32 -8.91 0.35
C ASP A 482 -1.37 -10.45 0.22
N LEU A 483 -2.29 -10.92 -0.62
CA LEU A 483 -2.44 -12.35 -0.86
C LEU A 483 -1.21 -12.97 -1.52
N ASP A 484 -0.51 -12.24 -2.39
CA ASP A 484 0.72 -12.73 -3.04
C ASP A 484 1.83 -12.97 -1.99
N GLU A 485 1.92 -12.12 -0.95
CA GLU A 485 2.82 -12.33 0.19
C GLU A 485 2.46 -13.61 0.94
N LEU A 486 1.18 -13.82 1.23
CA LEU A 486 0.72 -15.02 1.95
C LEU A 486 0.96 -16.30 1.15
N LEU A 487 0.62 -16.31 -0.15
CA LEU A 487 0.85 -17.45 -1.02
C LEU A 487 2.34 -17.80 -1.17
N LYS A 488 3.20 -16.80 -1.11
CA LYS A 488 4.66 -16.98 -1.17
C LYS A 488 5.25 -17.53 0.13
N LEU A 489 4.77 -17.05 1.29
CA LEU A 489 5.40 -17.30 2.59
C LEU A 489 4.70 -18.34 3.44
N ALA A 490 3.36 -18.45 3.38
CA ALA A 490 2.64 -19.33 4.28
C ALA A 490 2.82 -20.82 3.94
N ASP A 491 2.66 -21.67 4.93
CA ASP A 491 2.53 -23.13 4.77
C ASP A 491 1.04 -23.51 4.75
N ARG A 492 0.22 -22.75 5.48
CA ARG A 492 -1.24 -22.89 5.57
C ARG A 492 -1.86 -21.49 5.61
N ILE A 493 -3.03 -21.32 4.99
CA ILE A 493 -3.76 -20.07 4.92
C ILE A 493 -5.14 -20.20 5.56
N LEU A 494 -5.52 -19.19 6.33
CA LEU A 494 -6.86 -18.97 6.84
C LEU A 494 -7.39 -17.65 6.27
N VAL A 495 -8.70 -17.58 6.07
CA VAL A 495 -9.37 -16.33 5.67
C VAL A 495 -10.28 -15.88 6.79
N ILE A 496 -10.15 -14.62 7.20
CA ILE A 496 -11.06 -14.01 8.17
C ILE A 496 -11.99 -13.02 7.46
N SER A 497 -13.29 -13.19 7.72
CA SER A 497 -14.35 -12.30 7.27
C SER A 497 -15.36 -12.12 8.39
N ASP A 498 -15.81 -10.88 8.64
CA ASP A 498 -16.73 -10.52 9.73
C ASP A 498 -16.36 -11.14 11.09
N GLY A 499 -15.08 -11.11 11.42
CA GLY A 499 -14.55 -11.60 12.69
C GLY A 499 -14.47 -13.12 12.85
N LYS A 500 -14.70 -13.90 11.78
CA LYS A 500 -14.69 -15.38 11.80
C LYS A 500 -13.79 -15.93 10.73
N PHE A 501 -13.19 -17.09 10.97
CA PHE A 501 -12.52 -17.82 9.89
C PHE A 501 -13.55 -18.50 8.99
N THR A 502 -13.53 -18.14 7.71
CA THR A 502 -14.46 -18.63 6.68
C THR A 502 -13.83 -19.69 5.78
N TYR A 503 -12.50 -19.77 5.75
CA TYR A 503 -11.76 -20.71 4.92
C TYR A 503 -10.44 -21.09 5.59
N GLU A 504 -9.98 -22.34 5.38
CA GLU A 504 -8.67 -22.85 5.82
C GLU A 504 -8.18 -23.90 4.83
N SER A 505 -6.92 -23.80 4.40
CA SER A 505 -6.29 -24.78 3.49
C SER A 505 -4.77 -24.79 3.67
N ALA A 506 -4.13 -25.92 3.38
CA ALA A 506 -2.70 -25.95 3.10
C ALA A 506 -2.41 -25.11 1.86
N ILE A 507 -1.25 -24.43 1.81
CA ILE A 507 -0.96 -23.54 0.69
C ILE A 507 -0.84 -24.29 -0.66
N ALA A 508 -0.44 -25.56 -0.63
CA ALA A 508 -0.33 -26.41 -1.82
C ALA A 508 -1.70 -26.72 -2.46
N ASP A 509 -2.77 -26.69 -1.66
CA ASP A 509 -4.14 -27.00 -2.08
C ASP A 509 -5.01 -25.74 -2.18
N ALA A 510 -4.41 -24.56 -1.95
CA ALA A 510 -5.12 -23.30 -1.88
C ALA A 510 -5.58 -22.81 -3.25
N ASP A 511 -6.90 -22.59 -3.40
CA ASP A 511 -7.48 -21.99 -4.60
C ASP A 511 -7.63 -20.48 -4.46
N PHE A 512 -6.92 -19.75 -5.31
CA PHE A 512 -6.88 -18.30 -5.32
C PHE A 512 -8.28 -17.65 -5.44
N VAL A 513 -9.16 -18.25 -6.27
CA VAL A 513 -10.52 -17.72 -6.48
C VAL A 513 -11.38 -17.91 -5.24
N THR A 514 -11.29 -19.10 -4.62
CA THR A 514 -12.01 -19.40 -3.38
C THR A 514 -11.56 -18.52 -2.22
N ILE A 515 -10.24 -18.31 -2.08
CA ILE A 515 -9.69 -17.39 -1.07
C ILE A 515 -10.26 -15.99 -1.26
N GLY A 516 -10.22 -15.45 -2.48
CA GLY A 516 -10.72 -14.11 -2.74
C GLY A 516 -12.23 -13.96 -2.48
N ARG A 517 -13.06 -14.96 -2.83
CA ARG A 517 -14.48 -14.97 -2.49
C ARG A 517 -14.70 -15.00 -0.97
N SER A 518 -13.98 -15.86 -0.27
CA SER A 518 -14.07 -15.95 1.20
C SER A 518 -13.61 -14.65 1.89
N MET A 519 -12.63 -13.92 1.33
CA MET A 519 -12.25 -12.60 1.81
C MET A 519 -13.37 -11.56 1.62
N ALA A 520 -14.15 -11.67 0.55
CA ALA A 520 -15.27 -10.78 0.25
C ALA A 520 -16.54 -11.12 1.03
N GLY A 521 -16.56 -12.23 1.80
CA GLY A 521 -17.72 -12.65 2.60
C GLY A 521 -18.76 -13.44 1.79
N HIS A 522 -18.35 -14.09 0.69
CA HIS A 522 -19.22 -14.89 -0.19
C HIS A 522 -18.80 -16.36 -0.24
#